data_d8facdb91c8a92e626686b80441dc60a
#
_entry.id   d8facdb91c8a92e626686b80441dc60a
#
_cell.length_a   1.000
_cell.length_b   1.000
_cell.length_c   1.000
_cell.angle_alpha   90.00
_cell.angle_beta   90.00
_cell.angle_gamma   90.00
#
_symmetry.space_group_name_H-M   'P 1'
#
loop_
_entity.id
_entity.type
_entity.pdbx_description
1 polymer ?
#
loop_
_entity_poly.entity_id
_entity_poly.type
_entity_poly.pdbx_seq_one_letter_code
_entity_poly.pdbx_strand_id
1 'polypeptide(L)'
;MACGEVSHIAWDILDQGADDFITLSEDAVAPCMQALEQNNPSIEAGESAVAGLAACIIGGQHPQWRAALGLTEQSTVLVLGTEGATDPELYQQLVFGA
;
A
#
# COMPACT_ATOMS: atom_id res chain seq x y z
N MET A 1 3.51 9.71 -2.49
CA MET A 1 2.87 9.75 -1.14
C MET A 1 3.33 10.97 -0.33
N ALA A 2 3.24 12.14 -0.91
CA ALA A 2 3.72 13.37 -0.28
C ALA A 2 2.55 14.25 0.18
N CYS A 3 1.90 13.84 1.27
CA CYS A 3 0.78 14.55 1.86
C CYS A 3 1.26 15.20 3.17
N GLY A 4 1.38 16.54 3.19
CA GLY A 4 1.94 17.27 4.31
C GLY A 4 0.98 17.59 5.44
N GLU A 5 -0.33 17.51 5.21
CA GLU A 5 -1.33 17.84 6.23
C GLU A 5 -2.28 16.68 6.47
N VAL A 6 -2.62 16.48 7.73
CA VAL A 6 -3.57 15.44 8.15
C VAL A 6 -4.99 15.97 8.03
N SER A 7 -5.89 15.17 7.44
CA SER A 7 -7.31 15.46 7.47
C SER A 7 -7.85 15.30 8.91
N HIS A 8 -8.39 16.36 9.47
CA HIS A 8 -8.94 16.30 10.83
C HIS A 8 -10.12 15.33 10.94
N ILE A 9 -10.96 15.27 9.93
CA ILE A 9 -12.12 14.35 9.91
C ILE A 9 -11.63 12.90 9.85
N ALA A 10 -10.69 12.61 8.96
CA ALA A 10 -10.13 11.27 8.84
C ALA A 10 -9.40 10.85 10.11
N TRP A 11 -8.64 11.77 10.73
CA TRP A 11 -7.92 11.48 11.96
C TRP A 11 -8.86 11.16 13.11
N ASP A 12 -9.97 11.88 13.26
CA ASP A 12 -10.96 11.61 14.30
C ASP A 12 -11.50 10.18 14.20
N ILE A 13 -11.70 9.69 12.98
CA ILE A 13 -12.17 8.32 12.76
C ILE A 13 -11.05 7.31 13.04
N LEU A 14 -9.85 7.55 12.53
CA LEU A 14 -8.72 6.65 12.66
C LEU A 14 -8.22 6.55 14.10
N ASP A 15 -8.23 7.66 14.82
CA ASP A 15 -7.79 7.69 16.23
C ASP A 15 -8.61 6.75 17.11
N GLN A 16 -9.88 6.58 16.79
CA GLN A 16 -10.80 5.72 17.55
C GLN A 16 -10.94 4.32 16.97
N GLY A 17 -10.78 4.16 15.67
CA GLY A 17 -11.12 2.92 14.97
C GLY A 17 -9.95 2.10 14.44
N ALA A 18 -8.78 2.70 14.25
CA ALA A 18 -7.63 1.97 13.74
C ALA A 18 -6.92 1.22 14.87
N ASP A 19 -6.56 -0.03 14.61
CA ASP A 19 -5.86 -0.85 15.59
C ASP A 19 -4.35 -0.65 15.52
N ASP A 20 -3.81 -0.51 14.31
CA ASP A 20 -2.37 -0.40 14.09
C ASP A 20 -2.06 0.67 13.03
N PHE A 21 -0.91 1.32 13.19
CA PHE A 21 -0.38 2.27 12.21
C PHE A 21 1.01 1.80 11.79
N ILE A 22 1.28 1.83 10.48
CA ILE A 22 2.53 1.35 9.92
C ILE A 22 3.12 2.43 9.03
N THR A 23 4.44 2.62 9.10
CA THR A 23 5.18 3.45 8.15
C THR A 23 5.93 2.56 7.17
N LEU A 24 5.94 2.98 5.91
CA LEU A 24 6.61 2.25 4.83
C LEU A 24 7.64 3.13 4.16
N SER A 25 8.75 2.51 3.74
CA SER A 25 9.73 3.19 2.90
C SER A 25 9.13 3.44 1.50
N GLU A 26 9.47 4.58 0.91
CA GLU A 26 9.12 4.86 -0.49
C GLU A 26 9.68 3.82 -1.45
N ASP A 27 10.76 3.13 -1.09
CA ASP A 27 11.37 2.09 -1.90
C ASP A 27 10.45 0.89 -2.13
N ALA A 28 9.40 0.73 -1.32
CA ALA A 28 8.44 -0.36 -1.47
C ALA A 28 7.38 -0.08 -2.55
N VAL A 29 7.25 1.16 -3.00
CA VAL A 29 6.16 1.59 -3.88
C VAL A 29 6.29 0.99 -5.28
N ALA A 30 7.42 1.20 -5.95
CA ALA A 30 7.60 0.77 -7.33
C ALA A 30 7.48 -0.75 -7.51
N PRO A 31 8.08 -1.61 -6.65
CA PRO A 31 7.91 -3.05 -6.77
C PRO A 31 6.45 -3.50 -6.67
N CYS A 32 5.64 -2.86 -5.80
CA CYS A 32 4.23 -3.20 -5.67
C CYS A 32 3.43 -2.80 -6.89
N MET A 33 3.69 -1.61 -7.46
CA MET A 33 3.05 -1.18 -8.70
C MET A 33 3.40 -2.12 -9.85
N GLN A 34 4.64 -2.53 -9.94
CA GLN A 34 5.12 -3.49 -10.96
C GLN A 34 4.43 -4.84 -10.80
N ALA A 35 4.30 -5.33 -9.57
CA ALA A 35 3.64 -6.61 -9.30
C ALA A 35 2.17 -6.58 -9.73
N LEU A 36 1.46 -5.49 -9.48
CA LEU A 36 0.07 -5.34 -9.89
C LEU A 36 -0.07 -5.22 -11.41
N GLU A 37 0.82 -4.49 -12.07
CA GLU A 37 0.82 -4.36 -13.53
C GLU A 37 1.03 -5.73 -14.21
N GLN A 38 1.89 -6.56 -13.64
CA GLN A 38 2.21 -7.90 -14.15
C GLN A 38 1.20 -8.96 -13.74
N ASN A 39 0.22 -8.61 -12.91
CA ASN A 39 -0.82 -9.52 -12.48
C ASN A 39 -1.72 -9.91 -13.66
N ASN A 40 -2.47 -10.99 -13.52
CA ASN A 40 -3.44 -11.43 -14.53
C ASN A 40 -4.85 -11.53 -13.91
N PRO A 41 -5.77 -10.57 -14.17
CA PRO A 41 -5.58 -9.41 -15.07
C PRO A 41 -4.66 -8.34 -14.48
N SER A 42 -4.04 -7.55 -15.35
CA SER A 42 -3.20 -6.42 -14.96
C SER A 42 -4.01 -5.37 -14.17
N ILE A 43 -3.41 -4.85 -13.10
CA ILE A 43 -4.03 -3.83 -12.27
C ILE A 43 -3.15 -2.59 -12.30
N GLU A 44 -3.73 -1.47 -12.78
CA GLU A 44 -3.09 -0.17 -12.78
C GLU A 44 -3.39 0.53 -11.47
N ALA A 45 -2.36 0.72 -10.64
CA ALA A 45 -2.49 1.38 -9.35
C ALA A 45 -1.43 2.46 -9.21
N GLY A 46 -1.83 3.65 -8.74
CA GLY A 46 -0.93 4.76 -8.49
C GLY A 46 -0.06 4.54 -7.25
N GLU A 47 0.90 5.44 -7.05
CA GLU A 47 1.88 5.29 -5.97
C GLU A 47 1.25 5.25 -4.57
N SER A 48 0.17 6.00 -4.36
CA SER A 48 -0.51 6.03 -3.05
C SER A 48 -1.49 4.87 -2.86
N ALA A 49 -1.86 4.18 -3.94
CA ALA A 49 -2.82 3.09 -3.89
C ALA A 49 -2.22 1.76 -3.45
N VAL A 50 -0.89 1.63 -3.44
CA VAL A 50 -0.21 0.35 -3.17
C VAL A 50 0.26 0.21 -1.73
N ALA A 51 0.04 1.22 -0.88
CA ALA A 51 0.53 1.21 0.50
C ALA A 51 0.00 -0.01 1.29
N GLY A 52 -1.29 -0.32 1.16
CA GLY A 52 -1.89 -1.48 1.83
C GLY A 52 -1.29 -2.80 1.37
N LEU A 53 -1.07 -2.96 0.07
CA LEU A 53 -0.43 -4.16 -0.49
C LEU A 53 1.02 -4.28 0.01
N ALA A 54 1.77 -3.18 0.01
CA ALA A 54 3.14 -3.18 0.50
C ALA A 54 3.20 -3.56 1.98
N ALA A 55 2.31 -3.02 2.80
CA ALA A 55 2.23 -3.36 4.21
C ALA A 55 1.93 -4.85 4.41
N CYS A 56 1.03 -5.40 3.60
CA CYS A 56 0.68 -6.82 3.66
C CYS A 56 1.86 -7.72 3.30
N ILE A 57 2.58 -7.41 2.23
CA ILE A 57 3.74 -8.19 1.79
C ILE A 57 4.86 -8.13 2.82
N ILE A 58 5.23 -6.94 3.27
CA ILE A 58 6.30 -6.74 4.25
C ILE A 58 5.91 -7.37 5.58
N GLY A 59 4.66 -7.15 6.03
CA GLY A 59 4.16 -7.72 7.27
C GLY A 59 4.16 -9.25 7.25
N GLY A 60 3.86 -9.85 6.11
CA GLY A 60 3.89 -11.29 5.94
C GLY A 60 5.29 -11.89 6.01
N GLN A 61 6.33 -11.12 5.70
CA GLN A 61 7.72 -11.55 5.71
C GLN A 61 8.42 -11.33 7.06
N HIS A 62 7.87 -10.49 7.92
CA HIS A 62 8.44 -10.18 9.23
C HIS A 62 7.67 -10.88 10.34
N PRO A 63 8.27 -11.86 11.04
CA PRO A 63 7.55 -12.61 12.08
C PRO A 63 6.97 -11.73 13.18
N GLN A 64 7.64 -10.66 13.56
CA GLN A 64 7.14 -9.75 14.60
C GLN A 64 5.91 -8.98 14.14
N TRP A 65 5.88 -8.54 12.88
CA TRP A 65 4.73 -7.85 12.31
C TRP A 65 3.57 -8.80 12.10
N ARG A 66 3.85 -10.02 11.65
CA ARG A 66 2.81 -11.04 11.49
C ARG A 66 2.08 -11.29 12.81
N ALA A 67 2.84 -11.43 13.90
CA ALA A 67 2.27 -11.65 15.21
C ALA A 67 1.46 -10.44 15.70
N ALA A 68 2.02 -9.23 15.54
CA ALA A 68 1.37 -7.99 15.95
C ALA A 68 0.07 -7.73 15.21
N LEU A 69 0.03 -8.04 13.90
CA LEU A 69 -1.14 -7.84 13.06
C LEU A 69 -2.11 -9.04 13.08
N GLY A 70 -1.73 -10.13 13.69
CA GLY A 70 -2.54 -11.35 13.72
C GLY A 70 -2.63 -12.06 12.37
N LEU A 71 -1.63 -11.90 11.50
CA LEU A 71 -1.62 -12.52 10.18
C LEU A 71 -1.27 -14.00 10.24
N THR A 72 -2.06 -14.82 9.57
CA THR A 72 -1.83 -16.26 9.42
C THR A 72 -2.00 -16.65 7.94
N GLU A 73 -1.66 -17.89 7.62
CA GLU A 73 -1.87 -18.43 6.26
C GLU A 73 -3.34 -18.45 5.85
N GLN A 74 -4.24 -18.41 6.82
CA GLN A 74 -5.68 -18.44 6.60
C GLN A 74 -6.32 -17.05 6.64
N SER A 75 -5.53 -16.01 6.86
CA SER A 75 -6.03 -14.64 6.92
C SER A 75 -6.53 -14.16 5.56
N THR A 76 -7.66 -13.47 5.58
CA THR A 76 -8.17 -12.73 4.42
C THR A 76 -7.92 -11.25 4.66
N VAL A 77 -7.26 -10.59 3.70
CA VAL A 77 -6.86 -9.19 3.83
C VAL A 77 -7.56 -8.36 2.78
N LEU A 78 -8.23 -7.31 3.21
CA LEU A 78 -8.79 -6.29 2.33
C LEU A 78 -7.81 -5.13 2.23
N VAL A 79 -7.42 -4.78 1.01
CA VAL A 79 -6.63 -3.59 0.75
C VAL A 79 -7.41 -2.66 -0.17
N LEU A 80 -7.30 -1.36 0.08
CA LEU A 80 -8.02 -0.35 -0.69
C LEU A 80 -7.05 0.36 -1.62
N GLY A 81 -7.30 0.23 -2.94
CA GLY A 81 -6.54 0.92 -3.96
C GLY A 81 -7.43 1.94 -4.64
N THR A 82 -7.37 3.18 -4.18
CA THR A 82 -8.29 4.24 -4.62
C THR A 82 -7.70 5.20 -5.66
N GLU A 83 -6.49 4.92 -6.15
CA GLU A 83 -5.81 5.76 -7.12
C GLU A 83 -5.31 4.94 -8.30
N GLY A 84 -5.58 5.42 -9.52
CA GLY A 84 -5.00 4.88 -10.74
C GLY A 84 -3.73 5.64 -11.14
N ALA A 85 -3.36 5.61 -12.41
CA ALA A 85 -2.20 6.32 -12.94
C ALA A 85 -2.55 7.80 -13.16
N THR A 86 -2.72 8.55 -12.07
CA THR A 86 -3.08 9.99 -12.14
C THR A 86 -1.95 10.85 -12.68
N ASP A 87 -0.71 10.37 -12.57
CA ASP A 87 0.45 10.95 -13.24
C ASP A 87 1.05 9.90 -14.17
N PRO A 88 0.67 9.91 -15.45
CA PRO A 88 1.11 8.87 -16.39
C PRO A 88 2.63 8.80 -16.57
N GLU A 89 3.32 9.94 -16.53
CA GLU A 89 4.78 9.96 -16.65
C GLU A 89 5.45 9.29 -15.45
N LEU A 90 5.00 9.63 -14.24
CA LEU A 90 5.52 9.02 -13.02
C LEU A 90 5.21 7.52 -13.00
N TYR A 91 4.01 7.14 -13.41
CA TYR A 91 3.62 5.73 -13.49
C TYR A 91 4.54 4.95 -14.41
N GLN A 92 4.83 5.49 -15.60
CA GLN A 92 5.76 4.87 -16.55
C GLN A 92 7.16 4.71 -15.96
N GLN A 93 7.66 5.73 -15.26
CA GLN A 93 8.97 5.66 -14.62
C GLN A 93 9.04 4.60 -13.53
N LEU A 94 8.01 4.53 -12.68
CA LEU A 94 7.99 3.62 -11.55
C LEU A 94 7.79 2.17 -11.97
N VAL A 95 6.93 1.93 -12.96
CA VAL A 95 6.57 0.57 -13.38
C VAL A 95 7.54 0.04 -14.43
N PHE A 96 7.89 0.84 -15.41
CA PHE A 96 8.68 0.39 -16.57
C PHE A 96 10.11 0.91 -16.57
N GLY A 97 10.47 1.79 -15.63
CA GLY A 97 11.83 2.28 -15.49
C GLY A 97 12.28 3.25 -16.56
N ALA A 98 11.36 3.90 -17.25
CA ALA A 98 11.67 4.80 -18.37
C ALA A 98 11.63 6.27 -17.97
#